data_34290c130b5b06e961db003aaf8dd480
#
_entry.id   34290c130b5b06e961db003aaf8dd480
#
_cell.length_a   1.000
_cell.length_b   1.000
_cell.length_c   1.000
_cell.angle_alpha   90.00
_cell.angle_beta   90.00
_cell.angle_gamma   90.00
#
_symmetry.space_group_name_H-M   'P 1'
#
loop_
_entity.id
_entity.type
_entity.pdbx_description
1 polymer ?
#
loop_
_entity_poly.entity_id
_entity_poly.type
_entity_poly.pdbx_seq_one_letter_code
_entity_poly.pdbx_strand_id
1 'polypeptide(L)'
;MQTPETPPFVNGRQVLTDGVHEALLAMLVDGTLQPGSPMRTETLAQRLQVSATPVREALARLESTGMVRRVARRGYRVAELPTREELAQLVELRIILEPANTERACRLADAELIDALADTVHAQRQAPTGPHYENFKEFLQADWAFHSLIAANTGNPFLEQAFNSFNGYMQRYRMFNDHVISDAQESSAEHAAILDAFRDASPADAATAMRHHLENLLTRVRGQD
;
A
#
# COMPACT_ATOMS: atom_id res chain seq x y z
N MET A 1 24.30 -12.46 34.63
CA MET A 1 23.13 -11.66 34.22
C MET A 1 22.44 -12.46 33.10
N GLN A 2 21.38 -13.20 33.46
CA GLN A 2 20.62 -13.99 32.50
C GLN A 2 19.68 -13.04 31.75
N THR A 3 19.77 -13.05 30.42
CA THR A 3 18.77 -12.39 29.56
C THR A 3 17.42 -13.08 29.75
N PRO A 4 16.30 -12.36 29.92
CA PRO A 4 15.00 -12.98 30.02
C PRO A 4 14.64 -13.63 28.67
N GLU A 5 14.42 -14.94 28.68
CA GLU A 5 13.88 -15.67 27.54
C GLU A 5 12.46 -15.17 27.25
N THR A 6 12.22 -14.75 26.02
CA THR A 6 10.89 -14.35 25.54
C THR A 6 10.01 -15.60 25.51
N PRO A 7 8.83 -15.58 26.15
CA PRO A 7 7.99 -16.78 26.23
C PRO A 7 7.49 -17.22 24.84
N PRO A 8 7.47 -18.54 24.56
CA PRO A 8 7.18 -19.12 23.23
C PRO A 8 5.74 -18.89 22.71
N PHE A 9 4.86 -18.32 23.51
CA PHE A 9 3.45 -18.09 23.16
C PHE A 9 3.20 -16.85 22.29
N VAL A 10 4.18 -15.97 22.08
CA VAL A 10 4.01 -14.73 21.31
C VAL A 10 3.94 -15.03 19.81
N ASN A 11 4.72 -15.99 19.31
CA ASN A 11 4.80 -16.31 17.88
C ASN A 11 3.52 -16.93 17.31
N GLY A 12 2.85 -17.81 18.04
CA GLY A 12 1.64 -18.47 17.54
C GLY A 12 0.43 -17.54 17.41
N ARG A 13 0.31 -16.56 18.31
CA ARG A 13 -0.79 -15.58 18.28
C ARG A 13 -0.60 -14.57 17.14
N GLN A 14 0.62 -14.12 16.90
CA GLN A 14 0.94 -13.20 15.83
C GLN A 14 0.69 -13.84 14.45
N VAL A 15 1.14 -15.07 14.24
CA VAL A 15 0.89 -15.85 13.01
C VAL A 15 -0.61 -16.00 12.75
N LEU A 16 -1.42 -16.26 13.80
CA LEU A 16 -2.87 -16.36 13.65
C LEU A 16 -3.52 -15.02 13.28
N THR A 17 -3.09 -13.92 13.91
CA THR A 17 -3.59 -12.58 13.59
C THR A 17 -3.20 -12.17 12.18
N ASP A 18 -2.00 -12.49 11.73
CA ASP A 18 -1.52 -12.25 10.37
C ASP A 18 -2.35 -13.05 9.36
N GLY A 19 -2.61 -14.32 9.61
CA GLY A 19 -3.48 -15.15 8.76
C GLY A 19 -4.93 -14.63 8.69
N VAL A 20 -5.47 -14.12 9.80
CA VAL A 20 -6.81 -13.49 9.81
C VAL A 20 -6.80 -12.18 9.02
N HIS A 21 -5.74 -11.37 9.15
CA HIS A 21 -5.59 -10.13 8.39
C HIS A 21 -5.56 -10.40 6.89
N GLU A 22 -4.75 -11.36 6.44
CA GLU A 22 -4.67 -11.77 5.03
C GLU A 22 -6.01 -12.30 4.50
N ALA A 23 -6.71 -13.13 5.28
CA ALA A 23 -8.01 -13.66 4.90
C ALA A 23 -9.08 -12.53 4.76
N LEU A 24 -9.09 -11.56 5.69
CA LEU A 24 -9.98 -10.41 5.61
C LEU A 24 -9.63 -9.50 4.43
N LEU A 25 -8.34 -9.30 4.18
CA LEU A 25 -7.86 -8.54 3.02
C LEU A 25 -8.30 -9.22 1.71
N ALA A 26 -8.12 -10.53 1.59
CA ALA A 26 -8.60 -11.29 0.42
C ALA A 26 -10.11 -11.13 0.22
N MET A 27 -10.92 -11.20 1.29
CA MET A 27 -12.37 -11.01 1.22
C MET A 27 -12.81 -9.58 0.85
N LEU A 28 -11.97 -8.58 1.15
CA LEU A 28 -12.18 -7.20 0.69
C LEU A 28 -11.88 -7.08 -0.80
N VAL A 29 -10.82 -7.73 -1.24
CA VAL A 29 -10.31 -7.67 -2.61
C VAL A 29 -11.22 -8.42 -3.60
N ASP A 30 -11.68 -9.62 -3.24
CA ASP A 30 -12.57 -10.44 -4.08
C ASP A 30 -14.03 -9.96 -4.08
N GLY A 31 -14.30 -8.84 -3.37
CA GLY A 31 -15.63 -8.26 -3.26
C GLY A 31 -16.61 -9.06 -2.38
N THR A 32 -16.15 -10.09 -1.68
CA THR A 32 -16.97 -10.81 -0.68
C THR A 32 -17.46 -9.87 0.42
N LEU A 33 -16.64 -8.88 0.76
CA LEU A 33 -16.97 -7.79 1.67
C LEU A 33 -17.11 -6.49 0.88
N GLN A 34 -18.32 -6.13 0.53
CA GLN A 34 -18.63 -4.95 -0.29
C GLN A 34 -18.37 -3.63 0.44
N PRO A 35 -17.95 -2.55 -0.26
CA PRO A 35 -17.85 -1.20 0.31
C PRO A 35 -19.09 -0.81 1.12
N GLY A 36 -18.88 -0.19 2.28
CA GLY A 36 -19.95 0.20 3.20
C GLY A 36 -20.60 -0.93 3.99
N SER A 37 -20.33 -2.21 3.69
CA SER A 37 -20.93 -3.34 4.40
C SER A 37 -20.42 -3.46 5.85
N PRO A 38 -21.25 -3.97 6.79
CA PRO A 38 -20.84 -4.13 8.18
C PRO A 38 -19.89 -5.32 8.36
N MET A 39 -18.82 -5.10 9.13
CA MET A 39 -17.85 -6.13 9.52
C MET A 39 -18.03 -6.46 11.02
N ARG A 40 -18.94 -7.37 11.31
CA ARG A 40 -19.21 -7.80 12.70
C ARG A 40 -18.17 -8.82 13.13
N THR A 41 -17.43 -8.50 14.21
CA THR A 41 -16.35 -9.33 14.73
C THR A 41 -16.79 -10.78 14.97
N GLU A 42 -17.98 -10.97 15.56
CA GLU A 42 -18.51 -12.29 15.90
C GLU A 42 -18.81 -13.11 14.64
N THR A 43 -19.40 -12.48 13.62
CA THR A 43 -19.69 -13.13 12.33
C THR A 43 -18.41 -13.53 11.59
N LEU A 44 -17.42 -12.64 11.59
CA LEU A 44 -16.12 -12.91 10.96
C LEU A 44 -15.35 -14.01 11.72
N ALA A 45 -15.36 -13.98 13.05
CA ALA A 45 -14.74 -14.98 13.88
C ALA A 45 -15.32 -16.39 13.62
N GLN A 46 -16.67 -16.48 13.53
CA GLN A 46 -17.35 -17.71 13.17
C GLN A 46 -16.99 -18.19 11.76
N ARG A 47 -16.99 -17.28 10.77
CA ARG A 47 -16.66 -17.61 9.38
C ARG A 47 -15.24 -18.10 9.21
N LEU A 48 -14.28 -17.48 9.92
CA LEU A 48 -12.87 -17.83 9.88
C LEU A 48 -12.48 -18.93 10.88
N GLN A 49 -13.43 -19.44 11.68
CA GLN A 49 -13.20 -20.46 12.70
C GLN A 49 -12.13 -20.10 13.74
N VAL A 50 -12.10 -18.83 14.15
CA VAL A 50 -11.16 -18.30 15.13
C VAL A 50 -11.93 -17.59 16.27
N SER A 51 -11.23 -17.24 17.36
CA SER A 51 -11.80 -16.40 18.41
C SER A 51 -11.96 -14.93 17.95
N ALA A 52 -12.75 -14.15 18.67
CA ALA A 52 -12.97 -12.74 18.36
C ALA A 52 -11.71 -11.86 18.49
N THR A 53 -10.73 -12.27 19.29
CA THR A 53 -9.51 -11.47 19.57
C THR A 53 -8.65 -11.24 18.33
N PRO A 54 -8.16 -12.27 17.60
CA PRO A 54 -7.37 -12.04 16.39
C PRO A 54 -8.16 -11.28 15.31
N VAL A 55 -9.49 -11.43 15.24
CA VAL A 55 -10.32 -10.65 14.32
C VAL A 55 -10.33 -9.16 14.69
N ARG A 56 -10.44 -8.81 15.98
CA ARG A 56 -10.36 -7.40 16.42
C ARG A 56 -9.00 -6.80 16.14
N GLU A 57 -7.91 -7.54 16.36
CA GLU A 57 -6.56 -7.11 16.06
C GLU A 57 -6.37 -6.88 14.54
N ALA A 58 -6.83 -7.80 13.71
CA ALA A 58 -6.78 -7.67 12.27
C ALA A 58 -7.63 -6.49 11.76
N LEU A 59 -8.84 -6.30 12.30
CA LEU A 59 -9.71 -5.15 11.96
C LEU A 59 -9.07 -3.81 12.36
N ALA A 60 -8.38 -3.74 13.52
CA ALA A 60 -7.66 -2.53 13.92
C ALA A 60 -6.48 -2.22 12.97
N ARG A 61 -5.79 -3.23 12.46
CA ARG A 61 -4.74 -3.06 11.44
C ARG A 61 -5.35 -2.58 10.12
N LEU A 62 -6.46 -3.15 9.68
CA LEU A 62 -7.17 -2.70 8.48
C LEU A 62 -7.74 -1.28 8.64
N GLU A 63 -8.11 -0.87 9.87
CA GLU A 63 -8.52 0.51 10.17
C GLU A 63 -7.35 1.49 10.02
N SER A 64 -6.16 1.13 10.52
CA SER A 64 -4.97 2.00 10.41
C SER A 64 -4.53 2.24 8.96
N THR A 65 -4.84 1.31 8.06
CA THR A 65 -4.58 1.46 6.62
C THR A 65 -5.79 2.03 5.86
N GLY A 66 -6.86 2.39 6.55
CA GLY A 66 -8.06 2.95 5.94
C GLY A 66 -8.94 1.96 5.14
N MET A 67 -8.62 0.65 5.15
CA MET A 67 -9.41 -0.38 4.46
C MET A 67 -10.79 -0.59 5.10
N VAL A 68 -10.88 -0.39 6.40
CA VAL A 68 -12.13 -0.40 7.14
C VAL A 68 -12.23 0.85 8.01
N ARG A 69 -13.45 1.20 8.39
CA ARG A 69 -13.69 2.31 9.32
C ARG A 69 -14.47 1.85 10.53
N ARG A 70 -14.14 2.36 11.68
CA ARG A 70 -14.90 2.14 12.90
C ARG A 70 -16.10 3.07 12.94
N VAL A 71 -17.27 2.51 13.22
CA VAL A 71 -18.50 3.29 13.40
C VAL A 71 -18.91 3.18 14.86
N ALA A 72 -19.05 4.33 15.53
CA ALA A 72 -19.41 4.37 16.95
C ALA A 72 -20.65 3.52 17.23
N ARG A 73 -20.58 2.64 18.22
CA ARG A 73 -21.63 1.69 18.65
C ARG A 73 -22.08 0.66 17.60
N ARG A 74 -21.48 0.63 16.40
CA ARG A 74 -21.87 -0.28 15.30
C ARG A 74 -20.72 -1.19 14.85
N GLY A 75 -19.54 -1.10 15.49
CA GLY A 75 -18.34 -1.89 15.12
C GLY A 75 -17.65 -1.35 13.88
N TYR A 76 -17.19 -2.25 13.02
CA TYR A 76 -16.46 -1.92 11.81
C TYR A 76 -17.34 -1.99 10.55
N ARG A 77 -16.98 -1.23 9.55
CA ARG A 77 -17.54 -1.32 8.19
C ARG A 77 -16.42 -1.28 7.18
N VAL A 78 -16.60 -1.94 6.05
CA VAL A 78 -15.75 -1.72 4.88
C VAL A 78 -15.80 -0.24 4.55
N ALA A 79 -14.65 0.37 4.33
CA ALA A 79 -14.62 1.78 3.97
C ALA A 79 -15.22 1.97 2.57
N GLU A 80 -15.91 3.07 2.37
CA GLU A 80 -16.41 3.46 1.04
C GLU A 80 -15.22 3.68 0.09
N LEU A 81 -15.44 3.49 -1.19
CA LEU A 81 -14.43 3.84 -2.19
C LEU A 81 -14.25 5.35 -2.22
N PRO A 82 -13.01 5.83 -2.35
CA PRO A 82 -12.80 7.23 -2.59
C PRO A 82 -13.44 7.62 -3.93
N THR A 83 -14.04 8.79 -3.96
CA THR A 83 -14.47 9.41 -5.20
C THR A 83 -13.27 9.77 -6.05
N ARG A 84 -13.47 10.02 -7.35
CA ARG A 84 -12.39 10.50 -8.24
C ARG A 84 -11.73 11.78 -7.72
N GLU A 85 -12.53 12.69 -7.18
CA GLU A 85 -12.04 13.95 -6.60
C GLU A 85 -11.18 13.69 -5.34
N GLU A 86 -11.63 12.83 -4.43
CA GLU A 86 -10.85 12.44 -3.25
C GLU A 86 -9.56 11.74 -3.63
N LEU A 87 -9.57 10.94 -4.72
CA LEU A 87 -8.37 10.33 -5.23
C LEU A 87 -7.41 11.37 -5.82
N ALA A 88 -7.90 12.32 -6.62
CA ALA A 88 -7.08 13.40 -7.15
C ALA A 88 -6.42 14.21 -6.02
N GLN A 89 -7.17 14.53 -4.96
CA GLN A 89 -6.64 15.19 -3.76
C GLN A 89 -5.59 14.35 -3.04
N LEU A 90 -5.76 13.03 -3.00
CA LEU A 90 -4.76 12.13 -2.45
C LEU A 90 -3.47 12.12 -3.30
N VAL A 91 -3.58 12.11 -4.63
CA VAL A 91 -2.41 12.21 -5.51
C VAL A 91 -1.71 13.56 -5.37
N GLU A 92 -2.45 14.67 -5.19
CA GLU A 92 -1.88 15.99 -4.86
C GLU A 92 -1.07 15.96 -3.56
N LEU A 93 -1.56 15.28 -2.51
CA LEU A 93 -0.78 15.07 -1.28
C LEU A 93 0.51 14.28 -1.57
N ARG A 94 0.45 13.23 -2.40
CA ARG A 94 1.62 12.45 -2.79
C ARG A 94 2.64 13.29 -3.55
N ILE A 95 2.21 14.18 -4.44
CA ILE A 95 3.08 15.12 -5.18
C ILE A 95 3.84 16.06 -4.23
N ILE A 96 3.26 16.38 -3.07
CA ILE A 96 3.95 17.20 -2.06
C ILE A 96 4.95 16.35 -1.26
N LEU A 97 4.58 15.15 -0.86
CA LEU A 97 5.34 14.35 0.09
C LEU A 97 6.42 13.47 -0.57
N GLU A 98 6.06 12.76 -1.63
CA GLU A 98 6.93 11.69 -2.15
C GLU A 98 8.17 12.18 -2.92
N PRO A 99 8.16 13.30 -3.66
CA PRO A 99 9.40 13.85 -4.21
C PRO A 99 10.41 14.23 -3.13
N ALA A 100 9.94 14.76 -1.98
CA ALA A 100 10.81 15.07 -0.85
C ALA A 100 11.37 13.80 -0.18
N ASN A 101 10.54 12.75 -0.04
CA ASN A 101 10.98 11.44 0.41
C ASN A 101 12.04 10.86 -0.53
N THR A 102 11.81 10.94 -1.83
CA THR A 102 12.69 10.40 -2.87
C THR A 102 14.04 11.10 -2.88
N GLU A 103 14.07 12.44 -2.80
CA GLU A 103 15.31 13.20 -2.69
C GLU A 103 16.14 12.79 -1.48
N ARG A 104 15.48 12.65 -0.32
CA ARG A 104 16.17 12.24 0.91
C ARG A 104 16.66 10.81 0.85
N ALA A 105 15.83 9.88 0.40
CA ALA A 105 16.21 8.47 0.28
C ALA A 105 17.37 8.29 -0.73
N CYS A 106 17.33 8.98 -1.87
CA CYS A 106 18.41 8.93 -2.86
C CYS A 106 19.72 9.47 -2.29
N ARG A 107 19.69 10.51 -1.46
CA ARG A 107 20.88 11.08 -0.81
C ARG A 107 21.52 10.12 0.21
N LEU A 108 20.73 9.22 0.80
CA LEU A 108 21.14 8.26 1.81
C LEU A 108 21.30 6.83 1.24
N ALA A 109 21.00 6.65 -0.05
CA ALA A 109 20.94 5.34 -0.68
C ALA A 109 22.30 4.62 -0.64
N ASP A 110 22.24 3.35 -0.28
CA ASP A 110 23.31 2.38 -0.45
C ASP A 110 22.96 1.37 -1.56
N ALA A 111 23.88 0.44 -1.82
CA ALA A 111 23.68 -0.58 -2.84
C ALA A 111 22.47 -1.49 -2.52
N GLU A 112 22.22 -1.77 -1.25
CA GLU A 112 21.10 -2.63 -0.82
C GLU A 112 19.75 -1.99 -1.16
N LEU A 113 19.57 -0.70 -0.91
CA LEU A 113 18.36 0.01 -1.31
C LEU A 113 18.16 0.06 -2.83
N ILE A 114 19.27 0.32 -3.58
CA ILE A 114 19.20 0.37 -5.05
C ILE A 114 18.81 -0.98 -5.63
N ASP A 115 19.37 -2.06 -5.12
CA ASP A 115 19.04 -3.43 -5.53
C ASP A 115 17.59 -3.77 -5.18
N ALA A 116 17.13 -3.43 -3.96
CA ALA A 116 15.74 -3.64 -3.55
C ALA A 116 14.74 -2.86 -4.43
N LEU A 117 15.04 -1.61 -4.80
CA LEU A 117 14.23 -0.84 -5.75
C LEU A 117 14.22 -1.48 -7.13
N ALA A 118 15.38 -1.98 -7.60
CA ALA A 118 15.48 -2.68 -8.88
C ALA A 118 14.62 -3.96 -8.91
N ASP A 119 14.59 -4.71 -7.82
CA ASP A 119 13.75 -5.90 -7.69
C ASP A 119 12.26 -5.57 -7.80
N THR A 120 11.82 -4.45 -7.20
CA THR A 120 10.41 -4.03 -7.32
C THR A 120 10.06 -3.61 -8.75
N VAL A 121 10.93 -2.87 -9.44
CA VAL A 121 10.73 -2.51 -10.86
C VAL A 121 10.73 -3.75 -11.75
N HIS A 122 11.60 -4.72 -11.47
CA HIS A 122 11.62 -5.99 -12.19
C HIS A 122 10.31 -6.75 -11.96
N ALA A 123 9.84 -6.87 -10.72
CA ALA A 123 8.58 -7.53 -10.38
C ALA A 123 7.38 -6.86 -11.09
N GLN A 124 7.30 -5.53 -11.15
CA GLN A 124 6.27 -4.82 -11.89
C GLN A 124 6.25 -5.20 -13.38
N ARG A 125 7.42 -5.30 -14.01
CA ARG A 125 7.54 -5.65 -15.44
C ARG A 125 7.18 -7.10 -15.74
N GLN A 126 7.33 -8.00 -14.78
CA GLN A 126 6.99 -9.42 -14.92
C GLN A 126 5.55 -9.73 -14.48
N ALA A 127 4.93 -8.82 -13.73
CA ALA A 127 3.58 -9.03 -13.22
C ALA A 127 2.57 -9.20 -14.35
N PRO A 128 1.64 -10.16 -14.24
CA PRO A 128 0.54 -10.28 -15.17
C PRO A 128 -0.27 -8.99 -15.22
N THR A 129 -0.79 -8.65 -16.38
CA THR A 129 -1.71 -7.54 -16.61
C THR A 129 -3.01 -8.06 -17.19
N GLY A 130 -4.16 -7.54 -16.78
CA GLY A 130 -5.46 -7.97 -17.25
C GLY A 130 -6.60 -7.23 -16.54
N PRO A 131 -7.86 -7.43 -16.96
CA PRO A 131 -8.99 -6.62 -16.48
C PRO A 131 -9.45 -6.93 -15.05
N HIS A 132 -8.91 -7.96 -14.40
CA HIS A 132 -9.33 -8.39 -13.06
C HIS A 132 -8.21 -8.21 -12.04
N TYR A 133 -8.56 -7.86 -10.81
CA TYR A 133 -7.62 -7.64 -9.70
C TYR A 133 -6.59 -8.78 -9.54
N GLU A 134 -7.01 -10.04 -9.66
CA GLU A 134 -6.11 -11.21 -9.56
C GLU A 134 -4.91 -11.11 -10.52
N ASN A 135 -5.12 -10.48 -11.68
CA ASN A 135 -4.07 -10.27 -12.69
C ASN A 135 -3.15 -9.07 -12.36
N PHE A 136 -3.58 -8.19 -11.44
CA PHE A 136 -2.85 -6.98 -11.06
C PHE A 136 -2.26 -7.00 -9.67
N LYS A 137 -2.63 -7.96 -8.87
CA LYS A 137 -2.23 -8.06 -7.46
C LYS A 137 -0.70 -7.95 -7.32
N GLU A 138 0.03 -8.68 -8.15
CA GLU A 138 1.49 -8.69 -8.10
C GLU A 138 2.09 -7.34 -8.52
N PHE A 139 1.54 -6.73 -9.57
CA PHE A 139 1.94 -5.38 -9.98
C PHE A 139 1.70 -4.36 -8.85
N LEU A 140 0.51 -4.36 -8.25
CA LEU A 140 0.16 -3.44 -7.17
C LEU A 140 1.01 -3.64 -5.91
N GLN A 141 1.38 -4.87 -5.59
CA GLN A 141 2.28 -5.18 -4.49
C GLN A 141 3.69 -4.63 -4.75
N ALA A 142 4.20 -4.81 -5.97
CA ALA A 142 5.51 -4.31 -6.35
C ALA A 142 5.55 -2.77 -6.44
N ASP A 143 4.49 -2.13 -6.96
CA ASP A 143 4.33 -0.68 -6.99
C ASP A 143 4.32 -0.10 -5.56
N TRP A 144 3.53 -0.71 -4.67
CA TRP A 144 3.51 -0.31 -3.27
C TRP A 144 4.88 -0.48 -2.60
N ALA A 145 5.54 -1.61 -2.83
CA ALA A 145 6.86 -1.89 -2.25
C ALA A 145 7.89 -0.84 -2.70
N PHE A 146 7.87 -0.41 -3.96
CA PHE A 146 8.75 0.63 -4.48
C PHE A 146 8.63 1.94 -3.69
N HIS A 147 7.42 2.48 -3.56
CA HIS A 147 7.18 3.72 -2.82
C HIS A 147 7.44 3.58 -1.31
N SER A 148 7.12 2.41 -0.73
CA SER A 148 7.38 2.13 0.69
C SER A 148 8.86 2.06 1.02
N LEU A 149 9.68 1.42 0.15
CA LEU A 149 11.13 1.38 0.30
C LEU A 149 11.72 2.79 0.31
N ILE A 150 11.28 3.66 -0.59
CA ILE A 150 11.71 5.06 -0.60
C ILE A 150 11.35 5.75 0.70
N ALA A 151 10.09 5.64 1.16
CA ALA A 151 9.63 6.29 2.37
C ALA A 151 10.37 5.81 3.64
N ALA A 152 10.64 4.51 3.75
CA ALA A 152 11.34 3.89 4.87
C ALA A 152 12.83 4.30 4.94
N ASN A 153 13.45 4.62 3.79
CA ASN A 153 14.86 4.97 3.69
C ASN A 153 15.14 6.48 3.69
N THR A 154 14.15 7.30 4.08
CA THR A 154 14.32 8.76 4.21
C THR A 154 15.19 9.19 5.40
N GLY A 155 15.50 8.30 6.34
CA GLY A 155 16.11 8.63 7.63
C GLY A 155 15.22 9.48 8.54
N ASN A 156 13.90 9.54 8.26
CA ASN A 156 12.92 10.29 9.05
C ASN A 156 11.64 9.45 9.26
N PRO A 157 11.44 8.87 10.45
CA PRO A 157 10.31 7.99 10.72
C PRO A 157 8.93 8.69 10.60
N PHE A 158 8.89 10.01 10.72
CA PHE A 158 7.63 10.75 10.55
C PHE A 158 7.22 10.87 9.09
N LEU A 159 8.17 10.91 8.14
CA LEU A 159 7.88 10.87 6.71
C LEU A 159 7.36 9.49 6.29
N GLU A 160 7.96 8.43 6.80
CA GLU A 160 7.47 7.06 6.62
C GLU A 160 6.06 6.88 7.21
N GLN A 161 5.82 7.36 8.42
CA GLN A 161 4.51 7.30 9.06
C GLN A 161 3.46 8.09 8.25
N ALA A 162 3.80 9.28 7.77
CA ALA A 162 2.92 10.09 6.94
C ALA A 162 2.56 9.35 5.65
N PHE A 163 3.54 8.75 4.96
CA PHE A 163 3.31 7.93 3.77
C PHE A 163 2.38 6.74 4.08
N ASN A 164 2.65 5.99 5.14
CA ASN A 164 1.86 4.83 5.52
C ASN A 164 0.41 5.17 5.89
N SER A 165 0.13 6.39 6.34
CA SER A 165 -1.22 6.81 6.77
C SER A 165 -2.25 6.86 5.65
N PHE A 166 -1.85 7.05 4.39
CA PHE A 166 -2.77 7.13 3.26
C PHE A 166 -2.74 5.90 2.33
N ASN A 167 -1.89 4.93 2.59
CA ASN A 167 -1.75 3.74 1.77
C ASN A 167 -3.07 3.02 1.50
N GLY A 168 -3.87 2.80 2.52
CA GLY A 168 -5.13 2.08 2.38
C GLY A 168 -6.12 2.75 1.43
N TYR A 169 -6.06 4.07 1.28
CA TYR A 169 -6.88 4.79 0.31
C TYR A 169 -6.49 4.47 -1.13
N MET A 170 -5.18 4.43 -1.42
CA MET A 170 -4.67 4.04 -2.74
C MET A 170 -4.96 2.59 -3.07
N GLN A 171 -4.73 1.68 -2.12
CA GLN A 171 -5.03 0.26 -2.31
C GLN A 171 -6.51 0.03 -2.64
N ARG A 172 -7.43 0.65 -1.88
CA ARG A 172 -8.86 0.52 -2.15
C ARG A 172 -9.25 1.00 -3.53
N TYR A 173 -8.75 2.16 -3.93
CA TYR A 173 -9.04 2.68 -5.24
C TYR A 173 -8.61 1.71 -6.35
N ARG A 174 -7.39 1.21 -6.25
CA ARG A 174 -6.83 0.26 -7.22
C ARG A 174 -7.55 -1.09 -7.22
N MET A 175 -8.02 -1.55 -6.06
CA MET A 175 -8.74 -2.82 -5.92
C MET A 175 -10.12 -2.82 -6.57
N PHE A 176 -10.83 -1.71 -6.54
CA PHE A 176 -12.24 -1.64 -6.91
C PHE A 176 -12.49 -0.85 -8.18
N ASN A 177 -11.44 -0.36 -8.85
CA ASN A 177 -11.59 0.42 -10.07
C ASN A 177 -10.98 -0.34 -11.25
N ASP A 178 -11.82 -1.03 -12.00
CA ASP A 178 -11.44 -1.85 -13.17
C ASP A 178 -10.74 -1.03 -14.28
N HIS A 179 -10.78 0.31 -14.20
CA HIS A 179 -10.22 1.20 -15.22
C HIS A 179 -8.79 1.68 -14.97
N VAL A 180 -8.24 1.50 -13.75
CA VAL A 180 -6.88 2.02 -13.39
C VAL A 180 -5.74 1.16 -13.93
N ILE A 181 -6.07 0.14 -14.64
CA ILE A 181 -5.19 -0.99 -14.94
C ILE A 181 -4.50 -0.84 -16.30
N SER A 182 -4.87 0.15 -17.11
CA SER A 182 -4.32 0.33 -18.45
C SER A 182 -2.92 0.97 -18.49
N ASP A 183 -2.43 1.48 -17.35
CA ASP A 183 -1.19 2.28 -17.26
C ASP A 183 0.02 1.57 -16.61
N ALA A 184 -0.06 0.24 -16.45
CA ALA A 184 1.00 -0.52 -15.80
C ALA A 184 2.37 -0.41 -16.50
N GLN A 185 2.38 -0.33 -17.84
CA GLN A 185 3.62 -0.19 -18.61
C GLN A 185 4.22 1.20 -18.42
N GLU A 186 3.41 2.24 -18.51
CA GLU A 186 3.81 3.63 -18.30
C GLU A 186 4.33 3.83 -16.87
N SER A 187 3.58 3.36 -15.87
CA SER A 187 3.98 3.43 -14.46
C SER A 187 5.30 2.71 -14.20
N SER A 188 5.48 1.51 -14.76
CA SER A 188 6.73 0.76 -14.62
C SER A 188 7.92 1.45 -15.31
N ALA A 189 7.70 2.14 -16.44
CA ALA A 189 8.73 2.93 -17.11
C ALA A 189 9.10 4.18 -16.30
N GLU A 190 8.11 4.83 -15.67
CA GLU A 190 8.30 5.97 -14.79
C GLU A 190 9.11 5.57 -13.54
N HIS A 191 8.83 4.41 -12.92
CA HIS A 191 9.61 3.88 -11.80
C HIS A 191 11.05 3.53 -12.20
N ALA A 192 11.26 3.03 -13.41
CA ALA A 192 12.60 2.79 -13.91
C ALA A 192 13.42 4.08 -14.04
N ALA A 193 12.80 5.18 -14.48
CA ALA A 193 13.46 6.48 -14.54
C ALA A 193 13.84 7.02 -13.15
N ILE A 194 13.00 6.78 -12.14
CA ILE A 194 13.34 7.10 -10.75
C ILE A 194 14.53 6.26 -10.28
N LEU A 195 14.52 4.95 -10.52
CA LEU A 195 15.61 4.03 -10.18
C LEU A 195 16.93 4.44 -10.84
N ASP A 196 16.90 4.85 -12.11
CA ASP A 196 18.10 5.29 -12.82
C ASP A 196 18.70 6.53 -12.15
N ALA A 197 17.88 7.49 -11.69
CA ALA A 197 18.37 8.63 -10.91
C ALA A 197 18.98 8.23 -9.55
N PHE A 198 18.49 7.16 -8.90
CA PHE A 198 19.16 6.58 -7.72
C PHE A 198 20.53 5.99 -8.06
N ARG A 199 20.66 5.27 -9.18
CA ARG A 199 21.92 4.71 -9.66
C ARG A 199 22.95 5.77 -10.01
N ASP A 200 22.50 6.88 -10.56
CA ASP A 200 23.32 8.04 -10.91
C ASP A 200 23.64 8.92 -9.69
N ALA A 201 23.16 8.53 -8.49
CA ALA A 201 23.31 9.28 -7.26
C ALA A 201 22.89 10.76 -7.41
N SER A 202 21.76 11.00 -8.14
CA SER A 202 21.22 12.34 -8.41
C SER A 202 19.91 12.59 -7.65
N PRO A 203 19.94 13.10 -6.40
CA PRO A 203 18.73 13.30 -5.58
C PRO A 203 17.71 14.25 -6.22
N ALA A 204 18.18 15.29 -6.90
CA ALA A 204 17.30 16.26 -7.55
C ALA A 204 16.55 15.66 -8.75
N ASP A 205 17.24 14.82 -9.55
CA ASP A 205 16.62 14.15 -10.68
C ASP A 205 15.68 13.06 -10.20
N ALA A 206 16.01 12.33 -9.14
CA ALA A 206 15.12 11.35 -8.51
C ALA A 206 13.82 12.01 -8.02
N ALA A 207 13.90 13.16 -7.35
CA ALA A 207 12.72 13.92 -6.92
C ALA A 207 11.91 14.43 -8.11
N THR A 208 12.55 14.87 -9.17
CA THR A 208 11.90 15.34 -10.41
C THR A 208 11.18 14.20 -11.11
N ALA A 209 11.82 13.03 -11.23
CA ALA A 209 11.23 11.84 -11.82
C ALA A 209 10.01 11.34 -11.02
N MET A 210 10.10 11.35 -9.69
CA MET A 210 8.96 10.99 -8.81
C MET A 210 7.81 11.99 -8.98
N ARG A 211 8.09 13.29 -9.03
CA ARG A 211 7.06 14.31 -9.28
C ARG A 211 6.37 14.07 -10.62
N HIS A 212 7.11 13.84 -11.68
CA HIS A 212 6.58 13.58 -13.01
C HIS A 212 5.69 12.33 -13.03
N HIS A 213 6.12 11.23 -12.40
CA HIS A 213 5.33 10.02 -12.23
C HIS A 213 3.95 10.32 -11.58
N LEU A 214 3.94 11.09 -10.50
CA LEU A 214 2.71 11.41 -9.78
C LEU A 214 1.81 12.42 -10.52
N GLU A 215 2.39 13.37 -11.25
CA GLU A 215 1.64 14.30 -12.11
C GLU A 215 0.99 13.56 -13.29
N ASN A 216 1.68 12.58 -13.87
CA ASN A 216 1.11 11.68 -14.87
C ASN A 216 -0.05 10.85 -14.27
N LEU A 217 0.13 10.30 -13.06
CA LEU A 217 -0.93 9.61 -12.34
C LEU A 217 -2.14 10.53 -12.12
N LEU A 218 -1.92 11.77 -11.68
CA LEU A 218 -3.00 12.75 -11.49
C LEU A 218 -3.77 13.02 -12.79
N THR A 219 -3.05 13.13 -13.91
CA THR A 219 -3.64 13.32 -15.24
C THR A 219 -4.48 12.10 -15.62
N ARG A 220 -3.98 10.89 -15.41
CA ARG A 220 -4.72 9.64 -15.66
C ARG A 220 -5.98 9.56 -14.78
N VAL A 221 -5.89 9.92 -13.50
CA VAL A 221 -7.04 9.95 -12.57
C VAL A 221 -8.11 10.92 -13.03
N ARG A 222 -7.74 12.11 -13.54
CA ARG A 222 -8.66 13.15 -13.98
C ARG A 222 -9.22 12.92 -15.38
N GLY A 223 -8.47 12.27 -16.26
CA GLY A 223 -8.80 12.11 -17.68
C GLY A 223 -9.63 10.86 -18.02
N GLN A 224 -10.02 10.05 -17.06
CA GLN A 224 -10.88 8.87 -17.28
C GLN A 224 -12.35 9.28 -17.22
N ASP A 225 -12.90 9.77 -18.33
CA ASP A 225 -14.34 9.92 -18.57
C ASP A 225 -14.94 8.67 -19.23
#